data_4ac3e3ecbb7433aeac19ad984b910447
#
_entry.id   4ac3e3ecbb7433aeac19ad984b910447
#
_cell.length_a   1.000
_cell.length_b   1.000
_cell.length_c   1.000
_cell.angle_alpha   90.00
_cell.angle_beta   90.00
_cell.angle_gamma   90.00
#
_symmetry.space_group_name_H-M   'P 1'
#
loop_
_entity.id
_entity.type
_entity.pdbx_description
1 polymer ?
#
loop_
_entity_poly.entity_id
_entity_poly.type
_entity_poly.pdbx_seq_one_letter_code
_entity_poly.pdbx_strand_id
1 'polypeptide(L)'
;ALDFFGKFITVDELFNIVYRDVQFYRSSGGGVTIGGGEPTFQPDFTYALLQKCKENYLHIAMDTCGYTLTEKGLRILKEADLLLFDLKGLDDRLHRNNTGVSNKPILQNLKTLDSLGKAIIIRIPVIPGHTDSADNIQATAEFLSKRSSIERVDLIGYHEYGKVKYQQLGKECKLNAQPLTEKQLEDIKNIF
;
A
#
# COMPACT_ATOMS: atom_id res chain seq x y z
N ALA A 1 19.89 22.54 2.61
CA ALA A 1 20.42 21.45 3.42
C ALA A 1 19.82 20.14 2.90
N LEU A 2 20.66 19.14 2.68
CA LEU A 2 20.19 17.78 2.40
C LEU A 2 19.71 17.20 3.72
N ASP A 3 18.46 16.75 3.75
CA ASP A 3 17.89 16.09 4.92
C ASP A 3 17.76 14.59 4.66
N PHE A 4 18.06 13.77 5.66
CA PHE A 4 17.96 12.32 5.54
C PHE A 4 16.55 11.87 5.92
N PHE A 5 15.84 11.24 4.95
CA PHE A 5 14.61 10.53 5.24
C PHE A 5 14.91 9.16 5.83
N GLY A 6 14.62 9.03 7.09
CA GLY A 6 14.84 7.80 7.85
C GLY A 6 16.10 7.84 8.70
N LYS A 7 16.26 6.82 9.49
CA LYS A 7 17.42 6.61 10.38
C LYS A 7 17.81 5.14 10.38
N PHE A 8 19.08 4.88 10.63
CA PHE A 8 19.50 3.51 10.94
C PHE A 8 18.98 3.16 12.35
N ILE A 9 18.28 2.04 12.42
CA ILE A 9 17.68 1.53 13.65
C ILE A 9 17.70 0.01 13.61
N THR A 10 17.95 -0.62 14.74
CA THR A 10 17.82 -2.08 14.86
C THR A 10 16.37 -2.49 15.03
N VAL A 11 16.06 -3.76 14.74
CA VAL A 11 14.71 -4.32 14.95
C VAL A 11 14.31 -4.20 16.42
N ASP A 12 15.23 -4.43 17.35
CA ASP A 12 14.98 -4.34 18.79
C ASP A 12 14.65 -2.92 19.24
N GLU A 13 15.42 -1.95 18.78
CA GLU A 13 15.16 -0.54 19.08
C GLU A 13 13.81 -0.09 18.53
N LEU A 14 13.48 -0.47 17.27
CA LEU A 14 12.20 -0.12 16.66
C LEU A 14 11.04 -0.81 17.38
N PHE A 15 11.18 -2.10 17.68
CA PHE A 15 10.17 -2.84 18.42
C PHE A 15 9.90 -2.22 19.79
N ASN A 16 10.94 -1.83 20.53
CA ASN A 16 10.80 -1.16 21.83
C ASN A 16 10.03 0.17 21.72
N ILE A 17 10.21 0.92 20.62
CA ILE A 17 9.44 2.15 20.38
C ILE A 17 7.97 1.81 20.17
N VAL A 18 7.69 0.86 19.28
CA VAL A 18 6.33 0.40 18.94
C VAL A 18 5.61 -0.16 20.17
N TYR A 19 6.30 -0.94 20.99
CA TYR A 19 5.73 -1.63 22.15
C TYR A 19 5.33 -0.69 23.30
N ARG A 20 5.80 0.56 23.30
CA ARG A 20 5.35 1.57 24.30
C ARG A 20 3.85 1.80 24.25
N ASP A 21 3.24 1.66 23.07
CA ASP A 21 1.81 1.93 22.85
C ASP A 21 0.95 0.66 22.95
N VAL A 22 1.50 -0.47 23.44
CA VAL A 22 0.83 -1.77 23.49
C VAL A 22 -0.52 -1.74 24.23
N GLN A 23 -0.65 -0.92 25.27
CA GLN A 23 -1.90 -0.80 26.03
C GLN A 23 -3.00 -0.16 25.17
N PHE A 24 -2.66 0.81 24.32
CA PHE A 24 -3.60 1.43 23.38
C PHE A 24 -4.00 0.43 22.29
N TYR A 25 -3.09 -0.36 21.75
CA TYR A 25 -3.40 -1.40 20.76
C TYR A 25 -4.40 -2.42 21.34
N ARG A 26 -4.14 -2.91 22.55
CA ARG A 26 -5.02 -3.89 23.23
C ARG A 26 -6.39 -3.34 23.56
N SER A 27 -6.49 -2.08 23.99
CA SER A 27 -7.76 -1.47 24.38
C SER A 27 -8.62 -1.08 23.18
N SER A 28 -8.02 -0.73 22.05
CA SER A 28 -8.74 -0.32 20.82
C SER A 28 -9.03 -1.48 19.85
N GLY A 29 -8.43 -2.66 20.06
CA GLY A 29 -8.41 -3.73 19.06
C GLY A 29 -7.54 -3.39 17.84
N GLY A 30 -6.67 -2.37 17.96
CA GLY A 30 -5.74 -1.95 16.92
C GLY A 30 -4.44 -2.73 16.92
N GLY A 31 -3.40 -2.14 16.31
CA GLY A 31 -2.10 -2.79 16.19
C GLY A 31 -1.06 -1.90 15.54
N VAL A 32 -0.12 -2.52 14.85
CA VAL A 32 1.01 -1.87 14.21
C VAL A 32 0.79 -1.85 12.69
N THR A 33 0.94 -0.68 12.08
CA THR A 33 1.01 -0.59 10.62
C THR A 33 2.45 -0.45 10.18
N ILE A 34 2.94 -1.40 9.38
CA ILE A 34 4.26 -1.34 8.76
C ILE A 34 4.10 -0.74 7.37
N GLY A 35 4.70 0.42 7.17
CA GLY A 35 4.69 1.16 5.92
C GLY A 35 6.05 1.81 5.68
N GLY A 36 6.07 3.00 5.08
CA GLY A 36 7.28 3.79 4.83
C GLY A 36 7.52 3.97 3.35
N GLY A 37 8.61 3.43 2.78
CA GLY A 37 8.70 3.15 1.36
C GLY A 37 7.86 1.90 1.05
N GLU A 38 8.48 0.91 0.38
CA GLU A 38 7.83 -0.38 0.20
C GLU A 38 8.47 -1.39 1.18
N PRO A 39 7.72 -1.98 2.13
CA PRO A 39 8.29 -2.89 3.13
C PRO A 39 9.00 -4.11 2.53
N THR A 40 8.58 -4.53 1.33
CA THR A 40 9.17 -5.67 0.62
C THR A 40 10.59 -5.41 0.11
N PHE A 41 11.08 -4.15 0.13
CA PHE A 41 12.46 -3.82 -0.24
C PHE A 41 13.48 -4.12 0.86
N GLN A 42 13.05 -4.22 2.11
CA GLN A 42 13.88 -4.63 3.24
C GLN A 42 13.31 -5.89 3.91
N PRO A 43 13.18 -7.03 3.17
CA PRO A 43 12.37 -8.15 3.61
C PRO A 43 12.90 -8.82 4.88
N ASP A 44 14.20 -8.89 5.08
CA ASP A 44 14.78 -9.52 6.26
C ASP A 44 14.52 -8.69 7.53
N PHE A 45 14.66 -7.36 7.45
CA PHE A 45 14.34 -6.45 8.55
C PHE A 45 12.83 -6.47 8.87
N THR A 46 12.01 -6.34 7.83
CA THR A 46 10.55 -6.35 7.96
C THR A 46 10.07 -7.66 8.55
N TYR A 47 10.62 -8.79 8.11
CA TYR A 47 10.28 -10.11 8.65
C TYR A 47 10.64 -10.23 10.14
N ALA A 48 11.83 -9.80 10.52
CA ALA A 48 12.26 -9.85 11.92
C ALA A 48 11.36 -8.99 12.83
N LEU A 49 10.95 -7.81 12.35
CA LEU A 49 10.00 -6.97 13.09
C LEU A 49 8.62 -7.63 13.20
N LEU A 50 8.11 -8.21 12.09
CA LEU A 50 6.86 -8.98 12.07
C LEU A 50 6.87 -10.10 13.12
N GLN A 51 7.94 -10.89 13.19
CA GLN A 51 8.04 -11.99 14.15
C GLN A 51 7.98 -11.48 15.59
N LYS A 52 8.72 -10.39 15.91
CA LYS A 52 8.63 -9.78 17.25
C LYS A 52 7.24 -9.27 17.60
N CYS A 53 6.55 -8.66 16.64
CA CYS A 53 5.17 -8.21 16.85
C CYS A 53 4.24 -9.40 17.12
N LYS A 54 4.34 -10.49 16.35
CA LYS A 54 3.56 -11.72 16.52
C LYS A 54 3.82 -12.41 17.86
N GLU A 55 5.08 -12.54 18.26
CA GLU A 55 5.48 -13.10 19.56
C GLU A 55 4.86 -12.34 20.73
N ASN A 56 4.52 -11.06 20.52
CA ASN A 56 3.88 -10.21 21.52
C ASN A 56 2.38 -9.99 21.28
N TYR A 57 1.77 -10.80 20.39
CA TYR A 57 0.34 -10.79 20.10
C TYR A 57 -0.18 -9.44 19.59
N LEU A 58 0.63 -8.72 18.81
CA LEU A 58 0.24 -7.49 18.16
C LEU A 58 -0.36 -7.79 16.79
N HIS A 59 -1.50 -7.21 16.49
CA HIS A 59 -2.08 -7.22 15.14
C HIS A 59 -1.22 -6.38 14.21
N ILE A 60 -0.98 -6.87 12.98
CA ILE A 60 -0.07 -6.25 12.02
C ILE A 60 -0.80 -5.95 10.72
N ALA A 61 -0.95 -4.67 10.43
CA ALA A 61 -1.31 -4.21 9.10
C ALA A 61 -0.04 -3.89 8.28
N MET A 62 -0.05 -4.16 6.99
CA MET A 62 1.05 -3.79 6.09
C MET A 62 0.54 -2.91 4.97
N ASP A 63 1.15 -1.72 4.85
CA ASP A 63 0.92 -0.76 3.78
C ASP A 63 1.88 -1.05 2.63
N THR A 64 1.36 -1.52 1.49
CA THR A 64 2.18 -2.04 0.39
C THR A 64 1.56 -1.78 -0.97
N CYS A 65 2.38 -1.61 -1.99
CA CYS A 65 1.94 -1.69 -3.38
C CYS A 65 1.98 -3.12 -3.94
N GLY A 66 2.37 -4.10 -3.15
CA GLY A 66 2.44 -5.51 -3.55
C GLY A 66 3.53 -5.85 -4.56
N TYR A 67 4.42 -4.90 -4.90
CA TYR A 67 5.49 -5.14 -5.86
C TYR A 67 6.66 -5.87 -5.20
N THR A 68 6.73 -7.16 -5.41
CA THR A 68 7.90 -7.97 -5.07
C THR A 68 8.08 -9.09 -6.08
N LEU A 69 9.35 -9.40 -6.40
CA LEU A 69 9.76 -10.50 -7.28
C LEU A 69 10.43 -11.63 -6.51
N THR A 70 10.53 -11.49 -5.18
CA THR A 70 11.24 -12.43 -4.32
C THR A 70 10.29 -13.20 -3.41
N GLU A 71 10.63 -14.45 -3.12
CA GLU A 71 9.90 -15.25 -2.15
C GLU A 71 9.93 -14.62 -0.74
N LYS A 72 11.04 -13.98 -0.36
CA LYS A 72 11.16 -13.27 0.92
C LYS A 72 10.14 -12.11 1.01
N GLY A 73 10.04 -11.30 -0.04
CA GLY A 73 9.05 -10.22 -0.10
C GLY A 73 7.61 -10.74 -0.06
N LEU A 74 7.30 -11.80 -0.82
CA LEU A 74 5.97 -12.41 -0.77
C LEU A 74 5.66 -13.03 0.60
N ARG A 75 6.68 -13.59 1.28
CA ARG A 75 6.54 -14.16 2.62
C ARG A 75 6.05 -13.11 3.62
N ILE A 76 6.66 -11.93 3.64
CA ILE A 76 6.25 -10.89 4.60
C ILE A 76 4.81 -10.42 4.36
N LEU A 77 4.35 -10.35 3.09
CA LEU A 77 2.96 -10.04 2.77
C LEU A 77 2.00 -11.13 3.29
N LYS A 78 2.39 -12.39 3.19
CA LYS A 78 1.61 -13.52 3.72
C LYS A 78 1.53 -13.54 5.26
N GLU A 79 2.53 -13.00 5.92
CA GLU A 79 2.61 -12.97 7.38
C GLU A 79 1.80 -11.84 8.02
N ALA A 80 1.47 -10.78 7.30
CA ALA A 80 0.62 -9.71 7.81
C ALA A 80 -0.82 -10.21 8.09
N ASP A 81 -1.47 -9.62 9.09
CA ASP A 81 -2.88 -9.92 9.42
C ASP A 81 -3.82 -9.17 8.48
N LEU A 82 -3.48 -7.95 8.10
CA LEU A 82 -4.22 -7.10 7.17
C LEU A 82 -3.28 -6.47 6.15
N LEU A 83 -3.69 -6.42 4.90
CA LEU A 83 -2.98 -5.71 3.84
C LEU A 83 -3.75 -4.46 3.41
N LEU A 84 -3.12 -3.29 3.54
CA LEU A 84 -3.54 -2.06 2.91
C LEU A 84 -2.84 -2.01 1.54
N PHE A 85 -3.53 -2.47 0.51
CA PHE A 85 -2.90 -2.78 -0.77
C PHE A 85 -3.19 -1.70 -1.81
N ASP A 86 -2.17 -0.98 -2.24
CA ASP A 86 -2.28 0.05 -3.26
C ASP A 86 -2.36 -0.54 -4.67
N LEU A 87 -3.51 -0.43 -5.32
CA LEU A 87 -3.70 -0.84 -6.71
C LEU A 87 -3.78 0.40 -7.62
N LYS A 88 -2.73 0.61 -8.42
CA LYS A 88 -2.53 1.85 -9.19
C LYS A 88 -2.98 1.75 -10.66
N GLY A 89 -3.68 0.69 -11.04
CA GLY A 89 -4.27 0.48 -12.36
C GLY A 89 -3.99 -0.89 -12.96
N LEU A 90 -4.87 -1.31 -13.89
CA LEU A 90 -4.82 -2.63 -14.55
C LEU A 90 -4.07 -2.61 -15.88
N ASP A 91 -4.06 -1.48 -16.60
CA ASP A 91 -3.30 -1.35 -17.84
C ASP A 91 -1.79 -1.33 -17.55
N ASP A 92 -1.04 -2.35 -18.00
CA ASP A 92 0.39 -2.48 -17.75
C ASP A 92 1.22 -1.37 -18.38
N ARG A 93 0.81 -0.87 -19.55
CA ARG A 93 1.51 0.24 -20.22
C ARG A 93 1.34 1.54 -19.46
N LEU A 94 0.11 1.84 -19.07
CA LEU A 94 -0.20 3.01 -18.26
C LEU A 94 0.50 2.94 -16.88
N HIS A 95 0.47 1.77 -16.25
CA HIS A 95 1.14 1.55 -14.98
C HIS A 95 2.66 1.77 -15.09
N ARG A 96 3.31 1.27 -16.15
CA ARG A 96 4.74 1.52 -16.39
C ARG A 96 5.04 3.00 -16.60
N ASN A 97 4.19 3.71 -17.33
CA ASN A 97 4.36 5.14 -17.55
C ASN A 97 4.26 5.93 -16.23
N ASN A 98 3.35 5.53 -15.34
CA ASN A 98 3.11 6.23 -14.08
C ASN A 98 4.07 5.84 -12.96
N THR A 99 4.57 4.60 -12.93
CA THR A 99 5.34 4.06 -11.80
C THR A 99 6.75 3.57 -12.17
N GLY A 100 7.05 3.41 -13.45
CA GLY A 100 8.31 2.86 -13.95
C GLY A 100 8.39 1.33 -13.97
N VAL A 101 7.39 0.60 -13.44
CA VAL A 101 7.40 -0.87 -13.35
C VAL A 101 6.11 -1.50 -13.88
N SER A 102 6.18 -2.79 -14.23
CA SER A 102 5.02 -3.57 -14.62
C SER A 102 4.09 -3.84 -13.43
N ASN A 103 2.78 -3.83 -13.68
CA ASN A 103 1.79 -4.26 -12.69
C ASN A 103 1.62 -5.79 -12.62
N LYS A 104 2.19 -6.55 -13.56
CA LYS A 104 2.02 -8.02 -13.60
C LYS A 104 2.41 -8.72 -12.30
N PRO A 105 3.57 -8.44 -11.68
CA PRO A 105 3.92 -9.01 -10.38
C PRO A 105 2.93 -8.61 -9.28
N ILE A 106 2.48 -7.36 -9.28
CA ILE A 106 1.52 -6.84 -8.31
C ILE A 106 0.20 -7.61 -8.38
N LEU A 107 -0.36 -7.76 -9.59
CA LEU A 107 -1.60 -8.48 -9.82
C LEU A 107 -1.47 -9.98 -9.50
N GLN A 108 -0.30 -10.57 -9.79
CA GLN A 108 -0.03 -11.96 -9.44
C GLN A 108 0.05 -12.16 -7.93
N ASN A 109 0.75 -11.27 -7.22
CA ASN A 109 0.85 -11.31 -5.77
C ASN A 109 -0.52 -11.11 -5.11
N LEU A 110 -1.32 -10.17 -5.61
CA LEU A 110 -2.69 -9.96 -5.13
C LEU A 110 -3.55 -11.22 -5.29
N LYS A 111 -3.50 -11.89 -6.47
CA LYS A 111 -4.20 -13.15 -6.68
C LYS A 111 -3.75 -14.24 -5.71
N THR A 112 -2.45 -14.33 -5.45
CA THR A 112 -1.89 -15.31 -4.50
C THR A 112 -2.36 -15.02 -3.08
N LEU A 113 -2.36 -13.76 -2.65
CA LEU A 113 -2.81 -13.36 -1.31
C LEU A 113 -4.31 -13.59 -1.13
N ASP A 114 -5.12 -13.27 -2.14
CA ASP A 114 -6.56 -13.56 -2.18
C ASP A 114 -6.82 -15.08 -2.07
N SER A 115 -6.12 -15.91 -2.83
CA SER A 115 -6.28 -17.37 -2.77
C SER A 115 -5.89 -18.00 -1.41
N LEU A 116 -5.10 -17.27 -0.61
CA LEU A 116 -4.73 -17.65 0.75
C LEU A 116 -5.70 -17.12 1.82
N GLY A 117 -6.76 -16.43 1.41
CA GLY A 117 -7.74 -15.85 2.34
C GLY A 117 -7.20 -14.71 3.18
N LYS A 118 -6.21 -13.95 2.70
CA LYS A 118 -5.64 -12.82 3.44
C LYS A 118 -6.62 -11.64 3.47
N ALA A 119 -6.85 -11.07 4.64
CA ALA A 119 -7.64 -9.84 4.76
C ALA A 119 -6.97 -8.70 3.97
N ILE A 120 -7.69 -8.12 3.01
CA ILE A 120 -7.16 -7.09 2.10
C ILE A 120 -8.12 -5.93 2.00
N ILE A 121 -7.63 -4.72 2.28
CA ILE A 121 -8.26 -3.46 1.91
C ILE A 121 -7.54 -2.94 0.68
N ILE A 122 -8.24 -2.82 -0.43
CA ILE A 122 -7.67 -2.22 -1.64
C ILE A 122 -7.77 -0.70 -1.53
N ARG A 123 -6.68 -0.01 -1.85
CA ARG A 123 -6.65 1.44 -1.97
C ARG A 123 -6.33 1.82 -3.41
N ILE A 124 -7.19 2.62 -4.02
CA ILE A 124 -7.06 3.04 -5.41
C ILE A 124 -6.81 4.54 -5.45
N PRO A 125 -5.57 4.98 -5.74
CA PRO A 125 -5.32 6.40 -5.99
C PRO A 125 -5.96 6.82 -7.31
N VAL A 126 -6.92 7.74 -7.23
CA VAL A 126 -7.61 8.30 -8.41
C VAL A 126 -6.97 9.63 -8.77
N ILE A 127 -6.12 9.61 -9.79
CA ILE A 127 -5.33 10.76 -10.23
C ILE A 127 -5.80 11.16 -11.64
N PRO A 128 -6.41 12.36 -11.79
CA PRO A 128 -6.91 12.84 -13.08
C PRO A 128 -5.85 12.82 -14.18
N GLY A 129 -6.22 12.25 -15.33
CA GLY A 129 -5.37 12.05 -16.49
C GLY A 129 -4.34 10.91 -16.37
N HIS A 130 -4.33 10.18 -15.25
CA HIS A 130 -3.37 9.10 -15.00
C HIS A 130 -4.02 7.76 -14.64
N THR A 131 -4.96 7.74 -13.70
CA THR A 131 -5.59 6.49 -13.23
C THR A 131 -7.11 6.52 -13.29
N ASP A 132 -7.70 7.65 -13.64
CA ASP A 132 -9.13 7.96 -13.60
C ASP A 132 -9.92 7.61 -14.87
N SER A 133 -9.27 7.03 -15.91
CA SER A 133 -10.00 6.67 -17.13
C SER A 133 -11.10 5.64 -16.83
N ALA A 134 -12.27 5.83 -17.45
CA ALA A 134 -13.43 4.94 -17.26
C ALA A 134 -13.07 3.47 -17.50
N ASP A 135 -12.28 3.18 -18.56
CA ASP A 135 -11.84 1.83 -18.87
C ASP A 135 -10.97 1.23 -17.76
N ASN A 136 -10.04 2.02 -17.17
CA ASN A 136 -9.21 1.55 -16.08
C ASN A 136 -10.02 1.30 -14.81
N ILE A 137 -10.96 2.18 -14.47
CA ILE A 137 -11.85 2.04 -13.30
C ILE A 137 -12.74 0.81 -13.47
N GLN A 138 -13.39 0.66 -14.61
CA GLN A 138 -14.26 -0.49 -14.91
C GLN A 138 -13.48 -1.81 -14.87
N ALA A 139 -12.32 -1.88 -15.54
CA ALA A 139 -11.46 -3.06 -15.51
C ALA A 139 -11.00 -3.40 -14.08
N THR A 140 -10.72 -2.38 -13.26
CA THR A 140 -10.33 -2.58 -11.87
C THR A 140 -11.50 -3.15 -11.06
N ALA A 141 -12.71 -2.61 -11.18
CA ALA A 141 -13.89 -3.13 -10.49
C ALA A 141 -14.18 -4.59 -10.90
N GLU A 142 -14.14 -4.90 -12.20
CA GLU A 142 -14.31 -6.26 -12.71
C GLU A 142 -13.22 -7.24 -12.24
N PHE A 143 -11.99 -6.76 -12.11
CA PHE A 143 -10.90 -7.57 -11.56
C PHE A 143 -11.13 -7.86 -10.08
N LEU A 144 -11.53 -6.86 -9.29
CA LEU A 144 -11.73 -6.98 -7.86
C LEU A 144 -12.98 -7.79 -7.51
N SER A 145 -14.07 -7.70 -8.29
CA SER A 145 -15.30 -8.46 -8.07
C SER A 145 -15.12 -9.97 -8.07
N LYS A 146 -14.01 -10.46 -8.65
CA LYS A 146 -13.64 -11.88 -8.69
C LYS A 146 -12.77 -12.31 -7.50
N ARG A 147 -12.57 -11.46 -6.49
CA ARG A 147 -11.73 -11.70 -5.32
C ARG A 147 -12.61 -11.86 -4.08
N SER A 148 -12.33 -12.87 -3.29
CA SER A 148 -13.15 -13.22 -2.11
C SER A 148 -12.60 -12.68 -0.80
N SER A 149 -11.32 -12.27 -0.76
CA SER A 149 -10.64 -11.83 0.45
C SER A 149 -10.53 -10.31 0.57
N ILE A 150 -11.15 -9.57 -0.37
CA ILE A 150 -11.19 -8.10 -0.32
C ILE A 150 -12.32 -7.68 0.60
N GLU A 151 -11.97 -7.05 1.71
CA GLU A 151 -12.94 -6.58 2.70
C GLU A 151 -13.55 -5.23 2.30
N ARG A 152 -12.74 -4.38 1.65
CA ARG A 152 -13.15 -3.01 1.28
C ARG A 152 -12.29 -2.45 0.15
N VAL A 153 -12.86 -1.53 -0.61
CA VAL A 153 -12.16 -0.71 -1.59
C VAL A 153 -12.24 0.75 -1.16
N ASP A 154 -11.09 1.37 -0.95
CA ASP A 154 -10.97 2.79 -0.60
C ASP A 154 -10.46 3.57 -1.82
N LEU A 155 -11.25 4.53 -2.32
CA LEU A 155 -10.81 5.47 -3.34
C LEU A 155 -10.07 6.63 -2.70
N ILE A 156 -8.83 6.87 -3.11
CA ILE A 156 -8.01 7.96 -2.60
C ILE A 156 -7.91 9.03 -3.69
N GLY A 157 -8.67 10.12 -3.53
CA GLY A 157 -8.59 11.26 -4.43
C GLY A 157 -7.20 11.89 -4.42
N TYR A 158 -6.76 12.41 -5.58
CA TYR A 158 -5.48 13.09 -5.70
C TYR A 158 -5.37 14.28 -4.73
N HIS A 159 -4.23 14.41 -4.09
CA HIS A 159 -3.84 15.54 -3.25
C HIS A 159 -2.35 15.89 -3.44
N GLU A 160 -2.00 17.13 -3.15
CA GLU A 160 -0.66 17.65 -3.42
C GLU A 160 0.39 17.38 -2.31
N TYR A 161 0.03 16.68 -1.25
CA TYR A 161 0.95 16.44 -0.11
C TYR A 161 2.27 15.76 -0.51
N GLY A 162 2.27 14.98 -1.59
CA GLY A 162 3.46 14.35 -2.13
C GLY A 162 4.49 15.33 -2.73
N LYS A 163 4.08 16.53 -3.15
CA LYS A 163 4.98 17.53 -3.77
C LYS A 163 6.12 17.94 -2.84
N VAL A 164 5.85 18.03 -1.53
CA VAL A 164 6.88 18.38 -0.53
C VAL A 164 8.02 17.35 -0.53
N LYS A 165 7.73 16.05 -0.68
CA LYS A 165 8.75 15.00 -0.73
C LYS A 165 9.65 15.13 -1.96
N TYR A 166 9.10 15.54 -3.10
CA TYR A 166 9.90 15.80 -4.31
C TYR A 166 10.86 16.96 -4.09
N GLN A 167 10.39 18.06 -3.50
CA GLN A 167 11.23 19.22 -3.19
C GLN A 167 12.37 18.85 -2.22
N GLN A 168 12.07 18.07 -1.18
CA GLN A 168 13.07 17.59 -0.21
C GLN A 168 14.13 16.69 -0.86
N LEU A 169 13.77 15.95 -1.91
CA LEU A 169 14.70 15.13 -2.68
C LEU A 169 15.42 15.89 -3.79
N GLY A 170 15.23 17.22 -3.90
CA GLY A 170 15.78 18.04 -4.98
C GLY A 170 15.22 17.67 -6.36
N LYS A 171 14.03 17.08 -6.42
CA LYS A 171 13.36 16.66 -7.64
C LYS A 171 12.16 17.53 -7.95
N GLU A 172 11.88 17.73 -9.23
CA GLU A 172 10.66 18.37 -9.69
C GLU A 172 9.51 17.34 -9.74
N CYS A 173 8.36 17.69 -9.16
CA CYS A 173 7.14 16.92 -9.33
C CYS A 173 6.52 17.29 -10.68
N LYS A 174 6.63 16.39 -11.65
CA LYS A 174 6.08 16.58 -13.01
C LYS A 174 4.56 16.31 -13.08
N LEU A 175 3.96 15.84 -12.00
CA LEU A 175 2.53 15.57 -11.95
C LEU A 175 1.76 16.91 -11.88
N ASN A 176 0.98 17.18 -12.90
CA ASN A 176 0.09 18.34 -12.97
C ASN A 176 -1.36 17.84 -13.07
N ALA A 177 -1.95 17.54 -11.93
CA ALA A 177 -3.34 17.11 -11.82
C ALA A 177 -4.09 18.04 -10.87
N GLN A 178 -5.38 18.22 -11.11
CA GLN A 178 -6.26 18.93 -10.18
C GLN A 178 -7.04 17.91 -9.35
N PRO A 179 -7.32 18.18 -8.08
CA PRO A 179 -8.16 17.30 -7.27
C PRO A 179 -9.53 17.08 -7.91
N LEU A 180 -10.04 15.86 -7.80
CA LEU A 180 -11.41 15.55 -8.20
C LEU A 180 -12.41 16.23 -7.28
N THR A 181 -13.56 16.61 -7.83
CA THR A 181 -14.70 17.05 -7.03
C THR A 181 -15.31 15.86 -6.28
N GLU A 182 -16.02 16.15 -5.19
CA GLU A 182 -16.75 15.11 -4.43
C GLU A 182 -17.71 14.30 -5.32
N LYS A 183 -18.40 14.98 -6.25
CA LYS A 183 -19.30 14.32 -7.20
C LYS A 183 -18.56 13.35 -8.10
N GLN A 184 -17.42 13.72 -8.67
CA GLN A 184 -16.63 12.84 -9.52
C GLN A 184 -16.12 11.60 -8.75
N LEU A 185 -15.71 11.77 -7.50
CA LEU A 185 -15.32 10.64 -6.65
C LEU A 185 -16.51 9.73 -6.33
N GLU A 186 -17.69 10.30 -6.09
CA GLU A 186 -18.91 9.54 -5.83
C GLU A 186 -19.37 8.76 -7.07
N ASP A 187 -19.30 9.39 -8.26
CA ASP A 187 -19.60 8.70 -9.53
C ASP A 187 -18.68 7.49 -9.75
N ILE A 188 -17.40 7.60 -9.38
CA ILE A 188 -16.45 6.47 -9.44
C ILE A 188 -16.76 5.41 -8.38
N LYS A 189 -17.13 5.78 -7.15
CA LYS A 189 -17.52 4.83 -6.11
C LYS A 189 -18.68 3.94 -6.50
N ASN A 190 -19.63 4.49 -7.23
CA ASN A 190 -20.82 3.75 -7.69
C ASN A 190 -20.52 2.65 -8.71
N ILE A 191 -19.26 2.55 -9.18
CA ILE A 191 -18.81 1.48 -10.08
C ILE A 191 -18.31 0.25 -9.27
N PHE A 192 -17.86 0.46 -8.03
CA PHE A 192 -17.36 -0.59 -7.13
C PHE A 192 -18.45 -1.13 -6.21
#